data_3f62d077ff0935b62825b1890b0affb9
#
_entry.id   3f62d077ff0935b62825b1890b0affb9
#
_cell.length_a   1.000
_cell.length_b   1.000
_cell.length_c   1.000
_cell.angle_alpha   90.00
_cell.angle_beta   90.00
_cell.angle_gamma   90.00
#
_symmetry.space_group_name_H-M   'P 1'
#
loop_
_entity.id
_entity.type
_entity.pdbx_description
1 polymer ?
#
loop_
_entity_poly.entity_id
_entity_poly.type
_entity_poly.pdbx_seq_one_letter_code
_entity_poly.pdbx_strand_id
1 'polypeptide(L)'
;MLRYWLMLLLTVASGNIAQSEDWPRWRGPRGDGTWQGPQLPEKWPEGGLTPNWKVPIGGGYSGVTVVGQRVFVMDRQLEPETERVLCFETDSGKLLWKHEYPVTYGKLDYGNGPRAAPTWHDGKLYTVGALGECRCLDATTGERIWSVSYLRDLGGKLPEWGYAGSVFIDGDHAIVQPGGPDGHSIAALHRHTGRVVWQSHSDKAGYATPLIVTHNGTRQLIVWTPSHIRGLDPATGQPFWNIPYEVTYGVAIAEPIFHEGLVLVCGYWHGSKAVRLGARPEDATLAWEENKFLRGLMSQPLYREGHVYLLDKQYGLTCFQLQTSKKLWDDDHQLTPRGRNPQASLVWLGDGDRVIALNSEGDLILARLNPTGYHEQSRANIIGPTWAHPAYAGSRVYARNDTELVCVPLLPEDPKSKASP
;
A
#
# COMPACT_ATOMS: atom_id res chain seq x y z
N MET A 1 11.37 72.90 2.99
CA MET A 1 10.42 72.00 3.66
C MET A 1 10.30 70.70 2.85
N LEU A 2 11.03 69.65 3.19
CA LEU A 2 11.01 68.35 2.51
C LEU A 2 10.03 67.45 3.26
N ARG A 3 8.97 66.98 2.59
CA ARG A 3 8.01 65.98 3.13
C ARG A 3 8.48 64.60 2.75
N TYR A 4 8.91 63.79 3.70
CA TYR A 4 9.17 62.36 3.57
C TYR A 4 7.85 61.61 3.67
N TRP A 5 7.49 60.84 2.61
CA TRP A 5 6.43 59.85 2.62
C TRP A 5 7.03 58.52 3.02
N LEU A 6 6.62 57.99 4.17
CA LEU A 6 6.96 56.65 4.62
C LEU A 6 5.96 55.69 3.98
N MET A 7 6.39 54.89 2.97
CA MET A 7 5.62 53.77 2.46
C MET A 7 5.76 52.59 3.41
N LEU A 8 4.67 52.22 4.10
CA LEU A 8 4.56 51.00 4.89
C LEU A 8 4.32 49.82 3.91
N LEU A 9 5.34 49.00 3.67
CA LEU A 9 5.18 47.74 2.96
C LEU A 9 4.55 46.70 3.92
N LEU A 10 3.24 46.48 3.76
CA LEU A 10 2.58 45.29 4.34
C LEU A 10 3.03 44.05 3.60
N THR A 11 3.95 43.29 4.18
CA THR A 11 4.23 41.92 3.77
C THR A 11 3.06 41.04 4.21
N VAL A 12 2.16 40.72 3.29
CA VAL A 12 1.19 39.62 3.46
C VAL A 12 1.98 38.33 3.43
N ALA A 13 2.22 37.76 4.59
CA ALA A 13 2.71 36.38 4.68
C ALA A 13 1.59 35.45 4.15
N SER A 14 1.69 35.07 2.89
CA SER A 14 0.89 34.00 2.34
C SER A 14 1.34 32.73 3.06
N GLY A 15 0.63 32.32 4.11
CA GLY A 15 0.77 31.00 4.68
C GLY A 15 0.51 29.98 3.57
N ASN A 16 1.54 29.30 3.10
CA ASN A 16 1.38 28.10 2.30
C ASN A 16 0.60 27.11 3.18
N ILE A 17 -0.71 27.01 2.95
CA ILE A 17 -1.48 25.86 3.42
C ILE A 17 -0.89 24.71 2.62
N ALA A 18 -0.05 23.90 3.26
CA ALA A 18 0.49 22.68 2.64
C ALA A 18 -0.73 21.88 2.16
N GLN A 19 -0.87 21.80 0.84
CA GLN A 19 -1.94 21.02 0.23
C GLN A 19 -1.68 19.58 0.64
N SER A 20 -2.62 18.97 1.36
CA SER A 20 -2.52 17.58 1.78
C SER A 20 -2.34 16.67 0.57
N GLU A 21 -1.46 15.69 0.71
CA GLU A 21 -1.11 14.76 -0.35
C GLU A 21 -2.30 13.88 -0.76
N ASP A 22 -2.30 13.49 -2.03
CA ASP A 22 -3.11 12.39 -2.57
C ASP A 22 -2.57 11.02 -2.11
N TRP A 23 -3.34 9.96 -2.38
CA TRP A 23 -2.96 8.56 -2.12
C TRP A 23 -2.97 7.76 -3.43
N PRO A 24 -2.00 7.99 -4.34
CA PRO A 24 -2.08 7.53 -5.73
C PRO A 24 -1.79 6.03 -5.93
N ARG A 25 -1.28 5.35 -4.93
CA ARG A 25 -0.89 3.94 -5.01
C ARG A 25 -0.84 3.29 -3.62
N TRP A 26 -0.57 1.99 -3.62
CA TRP A 26 -0.28 1.21 -2.43
C TRP A 26 0.75 1.91 -1.52
N ARG A 27 0.45 2.03 -0.25
CA ARG A 27 1.25 2.69 0.79
C ARG A 27 1.49 4.20 0.58
N GLY A 28 0.67 4.86 -0.22
CA GLY A 28 0.72 6.32 -0.40
C GLY A 28 1.72 6.81 -1.46
N PRO A 29 1.94 8.11 -1.55
CA PRO A 29 2.65 8.73 -2.67
C PRO A 29 4.10 8.25 -2.79
N ARG A 30 4.77 7.98 -1.69
CA ARG A 30 6.15 7.46 -1.64
C ARG A 30 6.24 5.94 -1.56
N GLY A 31 5.12 5.25 -1.28
CA GLY A 31 5.11 3.80 -1.06
C GLY A 31 5.77 3.37 0.25
N ASP A 32 5.98 4.27 1.19
CA ASP A 32 6.66 4.03 2.46
C ASP A 32 5.73 3.98 3.67
N GLY A 33 4.42 4.22 3.46
CA GLY A 33 3.45 4.30 4.54
C GLY A 33 3.53 5.62 5.32
N THR A 34 3.99 6.71 4.70
CA THR A 34 3.97 8.05 5.28
C THR A 34 2.96 8.93 4.54
N TRP A 35 2.19 9.70 5.28
CA TRP A 35 1.24 10.68 4.77
C TRP A 35 1.53 12.07 5.33
N GLN A 36 1.80 13.03 4.45
CA GLN A 36 1.93 14.44 4.79
C GLN A 36 0.53 15.09 4.72
N GLY A 37 -0.26 14.81 5.76
CA GLY A 37 -1.61 15.33 5.91
C GLY A 37 -1.69 16.57 6.79
N PRO A 38 -2.90 17.07 7.06
CA PRO A 38 -3.10 18.15 8.00
C PRO A 38 -2.75 17.70 9.44
N GLN A 39 -2.54 18.66 10.31
CA GLN A 39 -2.37 18.36 11.73
C GLN A 39 -3.67 17.81 12.31
N LEU A 40 -3.68 16.53 12.65
CA LEU A 40 -4.83 15.87 13.27
C LEU A 40 -4.91 16.19 14.76
N PRO A 41 -6.13 16.14 15.37
CA PRO A 41 -6.31 16.32 16.80
C PRO A 41 -5.59 15.20 17.58
N GLU A 42 -5.34 15.40 18.86
CA GLU A 42 -4.78 14.38 19.75
C GLU A 42 -5.80 13.26 20.05
N LYS A 43 -7.09 13.57 20.01
CA LYS A 43 -8.18 12.62 20.25
C LYS A 43 -9.32 12.87 19.28
N TRP A 44 -9.98 11.79 18.90
CA TRP A 44 -11.23 11.87 18.16
C TRP A 44 -12.33 12.52 19.04
N PRO A 45 -13.37 13.13 18.42
CA PRO A 45 -14.52 13.64 19.17
C PRO A 45 -15.18 12.56 20.03
N GLU A 46 -15.74 12.92 21.19
CA GLU A 46 -16.44 11.99 22.09
C GLU A 46 -17.59 11.23 21.41
N GLY A 47 -18.26 11.85 20.43
CA GLY A 47 -19.29 11.22 19.60
C GLY A 47 -18.76 10.30 18.49
N GLY A 48 -17.43 10.10 18.41
CA GLY A 48 -16.78 9.35 17.35
C GLY A 48 -16.66 10.13 16.04
N LEU A 49 -16.34 9.42 14.97
CA LEU A 49 -16.19 9.97 13.62
C LEU A 49 -17.41 9.57 12.77
N THR A 50 -18.05 10.56 12.16
CA THR A 50 -19.22 10.33 11.29
C THR A 50 -18.81 10.43 9.83
N PRO A 51 -19.08 9.42 9.00
CA PRO A 51 -18.81 9.49 7.57
C PRO A 51 -19.56 10.63 6.87
N ASN A 52 -18.86 11.33 5.97
CA ASN A 52 -19.51 12.32 5.08
C ASN A 52 -20.44 11.61 4.11
N TRP A 53 -20.03 10.43 3.64
CA TRP A 53 -20.84 9.57 2.79
C TRP A 53 -20.43 8.10 2.93
N LYS A 54 -21.38 7.23 2.59
CA LYS A 54 -21.23 5.78 2.46
C LYS A 54 -21.90 5.35 1.16
N VAL A 55 -21.23 4.47 0.42
CA VAL A 55 -21.78 3.90 -0.81
C VAL A 55 -21.63 2.39 -0.83
N PRO A 56 -22.62 1.65 -1.36
CA PRO A 56 -22.51 0.20 -1.46
C PRO A 56 -21.50 -0.19 -2.54
N ILE A 57 -20.68 -1.18 -2.24
CA ILE A 57 -19.76 -1.85 -3.16
C ILE A 57 -19.82 -3.36 -2.96
N GLY A 58 -19.17 -4.12 -3.81
CA GLY A 58 -19.05 -5.57 -3.68
C GLY A 58 -17.84 -6.03 -2.89
N GLY A 59 -17.70 -7.34 -2.72
CA GLY A 59 -16.63 -7.97 -1.95
C GLY A 59 -15.23 -7.83 -2.58
N GLY A 60 -14.22 -8.04 -1.75
CA GLY A 60 -12.80 -8.01 -2.13
C GLY A 60 -11.93 -7.28 -1.11
N TYR A 61 -10.62 -7.34 -1.29
CA TYR A 61 -9.61 -6.80 -0.39
C TYR A 61 -8.79 -5.67 -1.01
N SER A 62 -9.19 -5.20 -2.20
CA SER A 62 -8.49 -4.10 -2.88
C SER A 62 -8.36 -2.88 -1.98
N GLY A 63 -7.15 -2.36 -1.85
CA GLY A 63 -6.93 -1.07 -1.21
C GLY A 63 -7.60 0.07 -2.00
N VAL A 64 -7.75 1.22 -1.34
CA VAL A 64 -8.33 2.43 -1.94
C VAL A 64 -7.21 3.33 -2.46
N THR A 65 -7.46 3.98 -3.60
CA THR A 65 -6.57 4.98 -4.22
C THR A 65 -7.34 6.28 -4.39
N VAL A 66 -6.73 7.41 -4.03
CA VAL A 66 -7.37 8.73 -4.11
C VAL A 66 -6.43 9.72 -4.78
N VAL A 67 -6.93 10.40 -5.83
CA VAL A 67 -6.18 11.44 -6.54
C VAL A 67 -7.12 12.58 -6.95
N GLY A 68 -6.81 13.78 -6.48
CA GLY A 68 -7.64 14.95 -6.70
C GLY A 68 -9.07 14.71 -6.21
N GLN A 69 -10.04 14.81 -7.10
CA GLN A 69 -11.46 14.61 -6.78
C GLN A 69 -11.97 13.19 -7.06
N ARG A 70 -11.09 12.19 -7.16
CA ARG A 70 -11.46 10.82 -7.52
C ARG A 70 -10.98 9.79 -6.52
N VAL A 71 -11.89 8.89 -6.16
CA VAL A 71 -11.63 7.70 -5.33
C VAL A 71 -11.76 6.48 -6.21
N PHE A 72 -10.73 5.66 -6.28
CA PHE A 72 -10.70 4.43 -7.06
C PHE A 72 -10.64 3.21 -6.14
N VAL A 73 -11.46 2.22 -6.44
CA VAL A 73 -11.50 0.93 -5.73
C VAL A 73 -11.88 -0.18 -6.70
N MET A 74 -11.44 -1.39 -6.40
CA MET A 74 -11.90 -2.58 -7.13
C MET A 74 -12.80 -3.41 -6.25
N ASP A 75 -13.81 -4.04 -6.85
CA ASP A 75 -14.70 -4.96 -6.18
C ASP A 75 -15.18 -6.10 -7.10
N ARG A 76 -15.95 -7.01 -6.55
CA ARG A 76 -16.61 -8.09 -7.26
C ARG A 76 -18.11 -7.94 -7.19
N GLN A 77 -18.78 -8.06 -8.35
CA GLN A 77 -20.23 -8.25 -8.45
C GLN A 77 -20.53 -9.74 -8.67
N LEU A 78 -21.63 -10.25 -8.08
CA LEU A 78 -21.95 -11.67 -8.14
C LEU A 78 -22.78 -12.06 -9.35
N GLU A 79 -23.73 -11.22 -9.76
CA GLU A 79 -24.68 -11.50 -10.85
C GLU A 79 -24.81 -10.30 -11.78
N PRO A 80 -24.27 -10.35 -13.02
CA PRO A 80 -23.33 -11.38 -13.48
C PRO A 80 -22.00 -11.33 -12.72
N GLU A 81 -21.27 -12.46 -12.67
CA GLU A 81 -19.98 -12.49 -11.97
C GLU A 81 -18.95 -11.66 -12.75
N THR A 82 -18.59 -10.50 -12.19
CA THR A 82 -17.64 -9.56 -12.76
C THR A 82 -16.71 -9.02 -11.69
N GLU A 83 -15.47 -8.69 -12.08
CA GLU A 83 -14.66 -7.71 -11.35
C GLU A 83 -14.92 -6.31 -11.91
N ARG A 84 -14.96 -5.33 -11.00
CA ARG A 84 -15.21 -3.94 -11.37
C ARG A 84 -14.12 -3.04 -10.85
N VAL A 85 -13.79 -2.03 -11.62
CA VAL A 85 -13.03 -0.85 -11.19
C VAL A 85 -14.03 0.29 -11.11
N LEU A 86 -14.14 0.89 -9.95
CA LEU A 86 -15.13 1.92 -9.64
C LEU A 86 -14.41 3.23 -9.35
N CYS A 87 -14.93 4.33 -9.88
CA CYS A 87 -14.46 5.68 -9.59
C CYS A 87 -15.60 6.50 -8.99
N PHE A 88 -15.36 7.04 -7.80
CA PHE A 88 -16.30 7.90 -7.10
C PHE A 88 -15.75 9.32 -6.94
N GLU A 89 -16.64 10.30 -6.81
CA GLU A 89 -16.28 11.66 -6.43
C GLU A 89 -15.96 11.73 -4.94
N THR A 90 -14.87 12.42 -4.59
CA THR A 90 -14.37 12.51 -3.19
C THR A 90 -15.35 13.17 -2.24
N ASP A 91 -16.12 14.17 -2.70
CA ASP A 91 -16.96 15.00 -1.82
C ASP A 91 -18.33 14.37 -1.57
N SER A 92 -18.91 13.73 -2.58
CA SER A 92 -20.31 13.23 -2.53
C SER A 92 -20.43 11.72 -2.51
N GLY A 93 -19.37 10.97 -2.86
CA GLY A 93 -19.47 9.53 -3.10
C GLY A 93 -20.26 9.15 -4.36
N LYS A 94 -20.55 10.12 -5.23
CA LYS A 94 -21.25 9.86 -6.51
C LYS A 94 -20.36 8.99 -7.41
N LEU A 95 -20.91 7.92 -7.95
CA LEU A 95 -20.25 7.10 -8.96
C LEU A 95 -20.06 7.95 -10.24
N LEU A 96 -18.79 8.16 -10.62
CA LEU A 96 -18.43 8.89 -11.84
C LEU A 96 -18.39 7.96 -13.05
N TRP A 97 -17.74 6.81 -12.89
CA TRP A 97 -17.68 5.74 -13.90
C TRP A 97 -17.41 4.38 -13.27
N LYS A 98 -17.72 3.32 -14.00
CA LYS A 98 -17.33 1.95 -13.71
C LYS A 98 -16.73 1.30 -14.95
N HIS A 99 -15.70 0.50 -14.76
CA HIS A 99 -15.17 -0.43 -15.75
C HIS A 99 -15.37 -1.84 -15.22
N GLU A 100 -16.03 -2.70 -15.97
CA GLU A 100 -16.33 -4.06 -15.54
C GLU A 100 -15.95 -5.08 -16.60
N TYR A 101 -15.58 -6.27 -16.16
CA TYR A 101 -15.23 -7.38 -17.04
C TYR A 101 -15.63 -8.71 -16.42
N PRO A 102 -16.03 -9.68 -17.26
CA PRO A 102 -16.43 -10.99 -16.78
C PRO A 102 -15.26 -11.69 -16.11
N VAL A 103 -15.54 -12.40 -15.04
CA VAL A 103 -14.61 -13.25 -14.32
C VAL A 103 -15.32 -14.53 -13.96
N THR A 104 -14.61 -15.64 -13.97
CA THR A 104 -15.12 -16.91 -13.44
C THR A 104 -14.16 -17.35 -12.36
N TYR A 105 -14.53 -17.05 -11.14
CA TYR A 105 -13.78 -17.53 -9.99
C TYR A 105 -14.01 -19.02 -9.81
N GLY A 106 -12.91 -19.75 -9.54
CA GLY A 106 -13.05 -20.97 -8.80
C GLY A 106 -13.26 -20.66 -7.31
N LYS A 107 -12.70 -21.46 -6.44
CA LYS A 107 -12.66 -21.20 -5.01
C LYS A 107 -11.28 -20.66 -4.66
N LEU A 108 -11.19 -19.39 -4.32
CA LEU A 108 -10.03 -18.82 -3.67
C LEU A 108 -10.23 -18.85 -2.15
N ASP A 109 -9.22 -19.26 -1.40
CA ASP A 109 -9.26 -19.18 0.06
C ASP A 109 -9.41 -17.72 0.50
N TYR A 110 -10.05 -17.51 1.63
CA TYR A 110 -10.44 -16.20 2.18
C TYR A 110 -11.44 -15.39 1.31
N GLY A 111 -12.09 -16.05 0.36
CA GLY A 111 -13.13 -15.45 -0.48
C GLY A 111 -12.62 -14.93 -1.82
N ASN A 112 -13.56 -14.74 -2.72
CA ASN A 112 -13.31 -14.27 -4.08
C ASN A 112 -13.40 -12.73 -4.13
N GLY A 113 -12.64 -12.11 -5.03
CA GLY A 113 -12.63 -10.68 -5.27
C GLY A 113 -11.21 -10.13 -5.47
N PRO A 114 -11.07 -8.91 -6.01
CA PRO A 114 -9.77 -8.28 -6.25
C PRO A 114 -9.06 -7.95 -4.93
N ARG A 115 -7.73 -8.03 -4.95
CA ARG A 115 -6.86 -7.84 -3.77
C ARG A 115 -5.86 -6.70 -3.93
N ALA A 116 -5.38 -6.49 -5.16
CA ALA A 116 -4.42 -5.44 -5.46
C ALA A 116 -5.06 -4.05 -5.35
N ALA A 117 -4.34 -3.08 -4.80
CA ALA A 117 -4.75 -1.69 -4.86
C ALA A 117 -4.52 -1.13 -6.27
N PRO A 118 -5.44 -0.31 -6.80
CA PRO A 118 -5.18 0.44 -8.03
C PRO A 118 -3.95 1.34 -7.89
N THR A 119 -3.17 1.47 -8.96
CA THR A 119 -2.06 2.42 -9.04
C THR A 119 -2.41 3.51 -10.04
N TRP A 120 -2.53 4.75 -9.57
CA TRP A 120 -2.67 5.90 -10.44
C TRP A 120 -1.29 6.46 -10.81
N HIS A 121 -1.08 6.75 -12.07
CA HIS A 121 0.12 7.43 -12.55
C HIS A 121 -0.17 8.18 -13.86
N ASP A 122 0.11 9.48 -13.88
CA ASP A 122 0.05 10.31 -15.08
C ASP A 122 -1.28 10.17 -15.86
N GLY A 123 -2.41 10.37 -15.17
CA GLY A 123 -3.75 10.30 -15.74
C GLY A 123 -4.24 8.89 -16.09
N LYS A 124 -3.48 7.85 -15.76
CA LYS A 124 -3.83 6.45 -16.00
C LYS A 124 -4.00 5.70 -14.71
N LEU A 125 -4.87 4.69 -14.73
CA LEU A 125 -5.11 3.80 -13.62
C LEU A 125 -4.72 2.38 -14.01
N TYR A 126 -3.78 1.79 -13.27
CA TYR A 126 -3.31 0.42 -13.47
C TYR A 126 -3.92 -0.48 -12.42
N THR A 127 -4.53 -1.59 -12.83
CA THR A 127 -5.25 -2.51 -11.95
C THR A 127 -4.88 -3.95 -12.23
N VAL A 128 -4.97 -4.80 -11.22
CA VAL A 128 -4.79 -6.25 -11.35
C VAL A 128 -5.95 -6.95 -10.66
N GLY A 129 -6.70 -7.73 -11.41
CA GLY A 129 -7.73 -8.61 -10.86
C GLY A 129 -7.13 -9.83 -10.16
N ALA A 130 -7.92 -10.49 -9.30
CA ALA A 130 -7.44 -11.63 -8.54
C ALA A 130 -7.01 -12.81 -9.42
N LEU A 131 -7.53 -12.93 -10.62
CA LEU A 131 -7.16 -13.96 -11.60
C LEU A 131 -6.07 -13.51 -12.59
N GLY A 132 -5.45 -12.33 -12.36
CA GLY A 132 -4.32 -11.84 -13.14
C GLY A 132 -4.69 -11.05 -14.39
N GLU A 133 -5.90 -10.52 -14.47
CA GLU A 133 -6.28 -9.57 -15.52
C GLU A 133 -5.70 -8.19 -15.18
N CYS A 134 -4.58 -7.82 -15.80
CA CYS A 134 -3.92 -6.53 -15.65
C CYS A 134 -4.47 -5.55 -16.70
N ARG A 135 -4.87 -4.36 -16.27
CA ARG A 135 -5.48 -3.34 -17.11
C ARG A 135 -4.86 -1.97 -16.88
N CYS A 136 -4.74 -1.21 -17.94
CA CYS A 136 -4.52 0.23 -17.90
C CYS A 136 -5.79 0.92 -18.40
N LEU A 137 -6.31 1.81 -17.59
CA LEU A 137 -7.52 2.59 -17.89
C LEU A 137 -7.16 4.08 -17.94
N ASP A 138 -7.91 4.85 -18.71
CA ASP A 138 -7.95 6.29 -18.54
C ASP A 138 -8.60 6.62 -17.19
N ALA A 139 -7.91 7.33 -16.30
CA ALA A 139 -8.40 7.58 -14.95
C ALA A 139 -9.59 8.55 -14.91
N THR A 140 -9.85 9.28 -16.00
CA THR A 140 -10.98 10.23 -16.10
C THR A 140 -12.25 9.55 -16.56
N THR A 141 -12.14 8.65 -17.53
CA THR A 141 -13.31 8.05 -18.21
C THR A 141 -13.56 6.59 -17.84
N GLY A 142 -12.54 5.88 -17.32
CA GLY A 142 -12.60 4.44 -17.08
C GLY A 142 -12.45 3.59 -18.36
N GLU A 143 -12.18 4.21 -19.50
CA GLU A 143 -11.96 3.51 -20.76
C GLU A 143 -10.67 2.72 -20.74
N ARG A 144 -10.71 1.49 -21.26
CA ARG A 144 -9.54 0.61 -21.32
C ARG A 144 -8.57 1.05 -22.40
N ILE A 145 -7.35 1.38 -22.01
CA ILE A 145 -6.23 1.68 -22.94
C ILE A 145 -5.61 0.36 -23.41
N TRP A 146 -5.28 -0.54 -22.47
CA TRP A 146 -4.79 -1.88 -22.78
C TRP A 146 -5.16 -2.88 -21.68
N SER A 147 -5.04 -4.17 -21.99
CA SER A 147 -5.14 -5.25 -21.00
C SER A 147 -4.21 -6.40 -21.36
N VAL A 148 -3.67 -7.06 -20.32
CA VAL A 148 -2.76 -8.22 -20.41
C VAL A 148 -3.18 -9.22 -19.33
N SER A 149 -3.31 -10.49 -19.70
CA SER A 149 -3.57 -11.56 -18.74
C SER A 149 -2.26 -12.18 -18.29
N TYR A 150 -2.01 -12.24 -17.00
CA TYR A 150 -0.82 -12.90 -16.48
C TYR A 150 -0.76 -14.39 -16.87
N LEU A 151 -1.92 -15.04 -16.90
CA LEU A 151 -2.00 -16.48 -17.21
C LEU A 151 -1.83 -16.75 -18.71
N ARG A 152 -2.57 -16.02 -19.57
CA ARG A 152 -2.59 -16.30 -21.02
C ARG A 152 -1.43 -15.67 -21.77
N ASP A 153 -1.09 -14.42 -21.40
CA ASP A 153 -0.20 -13.58 -22.20
C ASP A 153 1.23 -13.54 -21.65
N LEU A 154 1.40 -13.78 -20.33
CA LEU A 154 2.70 -13.68 -19.66
C LEU A 154 3.23 -15.02 -19.13
N GLY A 155 2.54 -16.13 -19.36
CA GLY A 155 3.00 -17.47 -18.91
C GLY A 155 2.95 -17.67 -17.38
N GLY A 156 2.24 -16.80 -16.67
CA GLY A 156 2.08 -16.88 -15.22
C GLY A 156 1.24 -18.06 -14.75
N LYS A 157 1.30 -18.35 -13.46
CA LYS A 157 0.48 -19.37 -12.80
C LYS A 157 -0.24 -18.75 -11.61
N LEU A 158 -1.54 -18.98 -11.52
CA LEU A 158 -2.39 -18.44 -10.46
C LEU A 158 -1.87 -18.89 -9.08
N PRO A 159 -1.53 -17.96 -8.18
CA PRO A 159 -1.19 -18.28 -6.80
C PRO A 159 -2.44 -18.67 -6.01
N GLU A 160 -2.25 -19.40 -4.92
CA GLU A 160 -3.32 -20.02 -4.11
C GLU A 160 -4.42 -19.05 -3.68
N TRP A 161 -4.06 -17.83 -3.35
CA TRP A 161 -5.02 -16.79 -2.91
C TRP A 161 -5.29 -15.72 -3.98
N GLY A 162 -4.99 -15.98 -5.24
CA GLY A 162 -5.09 -14.99 -6.31
C GLY A 162 -4.01 -13.93 -6.27
N TYR A 163 -3.91 -13.10 -7.31
CA TYR A 163 -2.90 -12.03 -7.37
C TYR A 163 -3.28 -10.85 -6.47
N ALA A 164 -2.30 -10.36 -5.70
CA ALA A 164 -2.49 -9.25 -4.75
C ALA A 164 -1.45 -8.12 -4.89
N GLY A 165 -0.30 -8.37 -5.51
CA GLY A 165 0.68 -7.31 -5.79
C GLY A 165 0.14 -6.26 -6.74
N SER A 166 0.27 -4.98 -6.36
CA SER A 166 -0.12 -3.86 -7.22
C SER A 166 0.88 -3.66 -8.35
N VAL A 167 0.43 -3.06 -9.46
CA VAL A 167 1.33 -2.65 -10.55
C VAL A 167 2.29 -1.57 -10.03
N PHE A 168 3.58 -1.78 -10.17
CA PHE A 168 4.60 -0.79 -9.81
C PHE A 168 5.06 -0.04 -11.05
N ILE A 169 4.93 1.29 -11.04
CA ILE A 169 5.35 2.13 -12.19
C ILE A 169 6.74 2.69 -11.96
N ASP A 170 7.62 2.46 -12.93
CA ASP A 170 8.98 2.98 -12.96
C ASP A 170 9.31 3.52 -14.37
N GLY A 171 9.34 4.83 -14.51
CA GLY A 171 9.50 5.47 -15.82
C GLY A 171 8.46 4.97 -16.82
N ASP A 172 8.90 4.38 -17.92
CA ASP A 172 8.00 3.80 -18.94
C ASP A 172 7.62 2.34 -18.67
N HIS A 173 8.04 1.77 -17.53
CA HIS A 173 7.76 0.39 -17.16
C HIS A 173 6.60 0.29 -16.16
N ALA A 174 5.69 -0.63 -16.42
CA ALA A 174 4.73 -1.18 -15.48
C ALA A 174 5.22 -2.57 -15.06
N ILE A 175 5.78 -2.68 -13.85
CA ILE A 175 6.39 -3.88 -13.32
C ILE A 175 5.35 -4.72 -12.61
N VAL A 176 5.31 -6.01 -12.92
CA VAL A 176 4.31 -6.97 -12.44
C VAL A 176 4.96 -8.31 -12.12
N GLN A 177 4.27 -9.14 -11.32
CA GLN A 177 4.72 -10.47 -10.92
C GLN A 177 3.73 -11.55 -11.36
N PRO A 178 3.76 -12.00 -12.63
CA PRO A 178 2.91 -13.09 -13.11
C PRO A 178 3.17 -14.42 -12.42
N GLY A 179 4.41 -14.66 -12.01
CA GLY A 179 4.82 -15.90 -11.35
C GLY A 179 4.64 -17.12 -12.23
N GLY A 180 5.72 -17.61 -12.84
CA GLY A 180 5.67 -18.74 -13.76
C GLY A 180 7.06 -19.32 -14.03
N PRO A 181 7.14 -20.53 -14.60
CA PRO A 181 8.38 -21.15 -15.01
C PRO A 181 9.01 -20.43 -16.22
N ASP A 182 10.19 -20.86 -16.63
CA ASP A 182 10.82 -20.53 -17.92
C ASP A 182 10.97 -19.02 -18.20
N GLY A 183 11.30 -18.25 -17.17
CA GLY A 183 11.51 -16.81 -17.30
C GLY A 183 10.25 -15.95 -17.09
N HIS A 184 9.14 -16.51 -16.64
CA HIS A 184 7.83 -15.84 -16.57
C HIS A 184 7.45 -15.38 -15.15
N SER A 185 8.42 -15.24 -14.23
CA SER A 185 8.12 -14.85 -12.84
C SER A 185 7.84 -13.36 -12.68
N ILE A 186 8.65 -12.52 -13.30
CA ILE A 186 8.60 -11.06 -13.20
C ILE A 186 8.59 -10.48 -14.60
N ALA A 187 7.80 -9.44 -14.83
CA ALA A 187 7.73 -8.77 -16.12
C ALA A 187 7.72 -7.25 -15.98
N ALA A 188 8.38 -6.56 -16.92
CA ALA A 188 8.11 -5.16 -17.18
C ALA A 188 7.32 -5.04 -18.49
N LEU A 189 6.21 -4.35 -18.40
CA LEU A 189 5.38 -3.98 -19.54
C LEU A 189 5.62 -2.49 -19.86
N HIS A 190 5.57 -2.13 -21.13
CA HIS A 190 5.55 -0.72 -21.52
C HIS A 190 4.23 -0.10 -21.03
N ARG A 191 4.29 0.87 -20.11
CA ARG A 191 3.13 1.38 -19.38
C ARG A 191 2.01 1.96 -20.26
N HIS A 192 2.33 2.44 -21.47
CA HIS A 192 1.33 3.02 -22.38
C HIS A 192 0.68 2.00 -23.33
N THR A 193 1.30 0.85 -23.55
CA THR A 193 0.84 -0.12 -24.56
C THR A 193 0.59 -1.54 -24.04
N GLY A 194 1.06 -1.87 -22.83
CA GLY A 194 1.00 -3.21 -22.27
C GLY A 194 1.96 -4.23 -22.94
N ARG A 195 2.79 -3.81 -23.90
CA ARG A 195 3.76 -4.72 -24.54
C ARG A 195 4.85 -5.12 -23.55
N VAL A 196 5.24 -6.39 -23.56
CA VAL A 196 6.37 -6.89 -22.78
C VAL A 196 7.65 -6.20 -23.22
N VAL A 197 8.37 -5.61 -22.27
CA VAL A 197 9.72 -5.06 -22.44
C VAL A 197 10.76 -6.11 -22.10
N TRP A 198 10.59 -6.74 -20.91
CA TRP A 198 11.39 -7.87 -20.48
C TRP A 198 10.58 -8.80 -19.56
N GLN A 199 10.98 -10.06 -19.49
CA GLN A 199 10.55 -11.02 -18.49
C GLN A 199 11.77 -11.74 -17.93
N SER A 200 11.71 -12.18 -16.68
CA SER A 200 12.83 -12.83 -16.02
C SER A 200 12.40 -13.73 -14.86
N HIS A 201 13.30 -14.66 -14.51
CA HIS A 201 13.19 -15.59 -13.40
C HIS A 201 12.03 -16.59 -13.52
N SER A 202 12.03 -17.62 -12.67
CA SER A 202 11.12 -18.77 -12.80
C SER A 202 10.43 -19.14 -11.48
N ASP A 203 10.29 -18.17 -10.56
CA ASP A 203 9.60 -18.40 -9.30
C ASP A 203 8.07 -18.28 -9.46
N LYS A 204 7.35 -18.86 -8.51
CA LYS A 204 5.91 -18.61 -8.36
C LYS A 204 5.66 -17.15 -8.01
N ALA A 205 4.45 -16.66 -8.27
CA ALA A 205 4.04 -15.33 -7.82
C ALA A 205 4.04 -15.26 -6.28
N GLY A 206 4.62 -14.17 -5.75
CA GLY A 206 4.34 -13.67 -4.42
C GLY A 206 3.14 -12.72 -4.43
N TYR A 207 2.91 -12.06 -3.31
CA TYR A 207 1.81 -11.11 -3.12
C TYR A 207 2.33 -9.70 -2.86
N ALA A 208 3.64 -9.55 -2.63
CA ALA A 208 4.27 -8.27 -2.37
C ALA A 208 4.39 -7.43 -3.65
N THR A 209 4.17 -6.12 -3.53
CA THR A 209 4.54 -5.17 -4.57
C THR A 209 6.07 -5.00 -4.56
N PRO A 210 6.74 -4.93 -5.73
CA PRO A 210 8.17 -4.66 -5.79
C PRO A 210 8.52 -3.25 -5.31
N LEU A 211 9.80 -3.05 -4.96
CA LEU A 211 10.34 -1.77 -4.52
C LEU A 211 11.56 -1.41 -5.37
N ILE A 212 11.70 -0.15 -5.81
CA ILE A 212 12.96 0.36 -6.35
C ILE A 212 13.72 1.14 -5.29
N VAL A 213 14.98 0.80 -5.14
CA VAL A 213 15.93 1.48 -4.26
C VAL A 213 17.10 2.04 -5.05
N THR A 214 17.71 3.11 -4.55
CA THR A 214 18.99 3.59 -5.07
C THR A 214 20.03 3.43 -3.97
N HIS A 215 21.04 2.61 -4.23
CA HIS A 215 22.15 2.37 -3.31
C HIS A 215 23.47 2.59 -4.03
N ASN A 216 24.36 3.40 -3.46
CA ASN A 216 25.66 3.78 -4.06
C ASN A 216 25.55 4.20 -5.55
N GLY A 217 24.52 4.99 -5.88
CA GLY A 217 24.27 5.46 -7.24
C GLY A 217 23.63 4.46 -8.20
N THR A 218 23.46 3.20 -7.81
CA THR A 218 22.84 2.16 -8.63
C THR A 218 21.39 1.95 -8.20
N ARG A 219 20.49 1.97 -9.20
CA ARG A 219 19.07 1.63 -9.00
C ARG A 219 18.90 0.12 -9.06
N GLN A 220 18.17 -0.42 -8.09
CA GLN A 220 17.88 -1.86 -7.99
C GLN A 220 16.39 -2.06 -7.78
N LEU A 221 15.80 -2.96 -8.53
CA LEU A 221 14.44 -3.46 -8.33
C LEU A 221 14.49 -4.61 -7.33
N ILE A 222 13.95 -4.37 -6.14
CA ILE A 222 13.86 -5.39 -5.10
C ILE A 222 12.56 -6.17 -5.27
N VAL A 223 12.69 -7.48 -5.43
CA VAL A 223 11.56 -8.39 -5.60
C VAL A 223 11.65 -9.49 -4.55
N TRP A 224 10.52 -9.74 -3.88
CA TRP A 224 10.38 -10.86 -2.98
C TRP A 224 9.34 -11.83 -3.53
N THR A 225 9.81 -13.01 -3.86
CA THR A 225 9.00 -14.16 -4.33
C THR A 225 8.89 -15.22 -3.24
N PRO A 226 8.07 -16.26 -3.40
CA PRO A 226 8.02 -17.40 -2.48
C PRO A 226 9.33 -18.13 -2.25
N SER A 227 10.31 -18.00 -3.15
CA SER A 227 11.58 -18.73 -3.07
C SER A 227 12.81 -17.85 -2.89
N HIS A 228 12.71 -16.54 -3.18
CA HIS A 228 13.90 -15.67 -3.19
C HIS A 228 13.60 -14.22 -2.85
N ILE A 229 14.61 -13.57 -2.29
CA ILE A 229 14.74 -12.10 -2.26
C ILE A 229 15.78 -11.74 -3.33
N ARG A 230 15.46 -10.82 -4.24
CA ARG A 230 16.35 -10.43 -5.35
C ARG A 230 16.49 -8.93 -5.50
N GLY A 231 17.68 -8.51 -5.93
CA GLY A 231 17.91 -7.21 -6.54
C GLY A 231 18.17 -7.37 -8.03
N LEU A 232 17.39 -6.69 -8.85
CA LEU A 232 17.47 -6.76 -10.30
C LEU A 232 17.80 -5.40 -10.88
N ASP A 233 18.37 -5.39 -12.07
CA ASP A 233 18.40 -4.19 -12.93
C ASP A 233 16.97 -3.88 -13.38
N PRO A 234 16.39 -2.74 -13.02
CA PRO A 234 15.02 -2.40 -13.40
C PRO A 234 14.84 -2.20 -14.92
N ALA A 235 15.90 -1.92 -15.66
CA ALA A 235 15.84 -1.71 -17.11
C ALA A 235 15.78 -3.03 -17.89
N THR A 236 16.39 -4.10 -17.36
CA THR A 236 16.59 -5.35 -18.11
C THR A 236 16.02 -6.60 -17.42
N GLY A 237 15.69 -6.52 -16.12
CA GLY A 237 15.28 -7.65 -15.30
C GLY A 237 16.41 -8.62 -14.96
N GLN A 238 17.67 -8.29 -15.32
CA GLN A 238 18.83 -9.14 -14.98
C GLN A 238 19.14 -9.07 -13.48
N PRO A 239 19.53 -10.19 -12.85
CA PRO A 239 19.84 -10.18 -11.43
C PRO A 239 21.20 -9.52 -11.16
N PHE A 240 21.23 -8.64 -10.17
CA PHE A 240 22.46 -8.25 -9.50
C PHE A 240 22.81 -9.27 -8.42
N TRP A 241 21.82 -9.66 -7.61
CA TRP A 241 22.00 -10.63 -6.53
C TRP A 241 20.71 -11.43 -6.26
N ASN A 242 20.89 -12.54 -5.55
CA ASN A 242 19.83 -13.47 -5.22
C ASN A 242 20.09 -14.13 -3.85
N ILE A 243 19.15 -14.00 -2.93
CA ILE A 243 19.20 -14.62 -1.59
C ILE A 243 18.04 -15.63 -1.49
N PRO A 244 18.31 -16.92 -1.23
CA PRO A 244 17.25 -17.91 -1.04
C PRO A 244 16.39 -17.60 0.20
N TYR A 245 15.07 -17.70 0.01
CA TYR A 245 14.11 -17.60 1.09
C TYR A 245 12.84 -18.36 0.73
N GLU A 246 12.83 -19.66 0.98
CA GLU A 246 11.63 -20.48 0.78
C GLU A 246 10.55 -20.12 1.80
N VAL A 247 9.35 -19.81 1.31
CA VAL A 247 8.21 -19.41 2.12
C VAL A 247 7.09 -20.41 2.01
N THR A 248 6.72 -21.01 3.15
CA THR A 248 5.61 -21.98 3.23
C THR A 248 4.33 -21.36 2.68
N TYR A 249 3.60 -22.10 1.85
CA TYR A 249 2.39 -21.67 1.14
C TYR A 249 2.59 -20.45 0.21
N GLY A 250 3.82 -20.06 -0.08
CA GLY A 250 4.09 -18.92 -0.96
C GLY A 250 3.73 -17.54 -0.40
N VAL A 251 3.54 -17.42 0.92
CA VAL A 251 3.05 -16.17 1.57
C VAL A 251 4.11 -15.06 1.69
N ALA A 252 4.76 -14.71 0.58
CA ALA A 252 5.59 -13.52 0.44
C ALA A 252 4.68 -12.31 0.21
N ILE A 253 4.18 -11.68 1.30
CA ILE A 253 3.06 -10.72 1.24
C ILE A 253 3.50 -9.30 1.57
N ALA A 254 4.15 -9.08 2.71
CA ALA A 254 4.57 -7.74 3.11
C ALA A 254 5.61 -7.19 2.12
N GLU A 255 5.41 -5.94 1.70
CA GLU A 255 6.34 -5.28 0.78
C GLU A 255 7.73 -5.16 1.41
N PRO A 256 8.82 -5.43 0.66
CA PRO A 256 10.15 -5.14 1.15
C PRO A 256 10.31 -3.68 1.54
N ILE A 257 11.08 -3.40 2.59
CA ILE A 257 11.51 -2.04 2.91
C ILE A 257 13.03 -1.93 2.81
N PHE A 258 13.51 -0.72 2.50
CA PHE A 258 14.94 -0.46 2.38
C PHE A 258 15.33 0.77 3.18
N HIS A 259 16.19 0.58 4.19
CA HIS A 259 16.74 1.64 4.99
C HIS A 259 18.16 1.27 5.46
N GLU A 260 19.03 2.25 5.60
CA GLU A 260 20.38 2.08 6.13
C GLU A 260 21.22 0.99 5.42
N GLY A 261 21.02 0.82 4.11
CA GLY A 261 21.70 -0.21 3.32
C GLY A 261 21.18 -1.64 3.54
N LEU A 262 20.05 -1.81 4.22
CA LEU A 262 19.39 -3.09 4.46
C LEU A 262 18.05 -3.18 3.72
N VAL A 263 17.86 -4.25 2.96
CA VAL A 263 16.57 -4.70 2.47
C VAL A 263 15.98 -5.66 3.51
N LEU A 264 14.81 -5.34 4.04
CA LEU A 264 14.10 -6.18 5.00
C LEU A 264 12.84 -6.78 4.35
N VAL A 265 12.62 -8.07 4.55
CA VAL A 265 11.37 -8.78 4.27
C VAL A 265 10.87 -9.49 5.52
N CYS A 266 9.54 -9.51 5.70
CA CYS A 266 8.91 -10.00 6.92
C CYS A 266 7.93 -11.13 6.60
N GLY A 267 8.36 -12.39 6.78
CA GLY A 267 7.58 -13.58 6.43
C GLY A 267 6.82 -14.18 7.60
N TYR A 268 5.62 -14.63 7.35
CA TYR A 268 4.70 -15.17 8.36
C TYR A 268 5.18 -16.46 9.04
N TRP A 269 5.71 -17.42 8.27
CA TRP A 269 6.10 -18.73 8.80
C TRP A 269 7.55 -18.79 9.25
N HIS A 270 8.43 -18.11 8.53
CA HIS A 270 9.87 -18.21 8.67
C HIS A 270 10.54 -16.96 9.21
N GLY A 271 9.72 -15.99 9.69
CA GLY A 271 10.21 -14.76 10.29
C GLY A 271 10.74 -13.75 9.26
N SER A 272 11.63 -12.89 9.71
CA SER A 272 12.19 -11.81 8.91
C SER A 272 13.63 -12.08 8.50
N LYS A 273 14.00 -11.57 7.32
CA LYS A 273 15.39 -11.56 6.82
C LYS A 273 15.79 -10.16 6.41
N ALA A 274 17.01 -9.77 6.77
CA ALA A 274 17.63 -8.54 6.29
C ALA A 274 18.83 -8.85 5.41
N VAL A 275 18.87 -8.26 4.23
CA VAL A 275 19.95 -8.37 3.25
C VAL A 275 20.70 -7.05 3.20
N ARG A 276 22.01 -7.07 3.47
CA ARG A 276 22.89 -5.92 3.35
C ARG A 276 23.36 -5.77 1.92
N LEU A 277 23.14 -4.60 1.36
CA LEU A 277 23.69 -4.21 0.06
C LEU A 277 25.10 -3.66 0.25
N GLY A 278 26.02 -4.12 -0.58
CA GLY A 278 27.43 -3.73 -0.55
C GLY A 278 27.75 -2.53 -1.46
N ALA A 279 29.04 -2.34 -1.72
CA ALA A 279 29.51 -1.21 -2.53
C ALA A 279 29.15 -1.34 -4.01
N ARG A 280 29.19 -2.56 -4.55
CA ARG A 280 28.79 -2.85 -5.92
C ARG A 280 27.37 -3.42 -5.94
N PRO A 281 26.63 -3.30 -7.05
CA PRO A 281 25.26 -3.77 -7.13
C PRO A 281 25.10 -5.28 -6.89
N GLU A 282 26.11 -6.09 -7.24
CA GLU A 282 26.13 -7.55 -7.03
C GLU A 282 26.53 -7.97 -5.61
N ASP A 283 27.08 -7.06 -4.82
CA ASP A 283 27.49 -7.34 -3.45
C ASP A 283 26.27 -7.29 -2.51
N ALA A 284 25.68 -8.43 -2.21
CA ALA A 284 24.60 -8.55 -1.25
C ALA A 284 24.83 -9.77 -0.34
N THR A 285 24.62 -9.59 0.96
CA THR A 285 24.81 -10.66 1.95
C THR A 285 23.64 -10.69 2.94
N LEU A 286 23.30 -11.87 3.42
CA LEU A 286 22.36 -12.01 4.53
C LEU A 286 22.98 -11.39 5.79
N ALA A 287 22.42 -10.27 6.26
CA ALA A 287 22.91 -9.61 7.46
C ALA A 287 22.44 -10.32 8.73
N TRP A 288 21.16 -10.70 8.75
CA TRP A 288 20.55 -11.49 9.82
C TRP A 288 19.26 -12.15 9.37
N GLU A 289 18.85 -13.18 10.09
CA GLU A 289 17.50 -13.74 10.04
C GLU A 289 16.97 -13.96 11.46
N GLU A 290 15.67 -13.79 11.62
CA GLU A 290 14.97 -13.99 12.88
C GLU A 290 13.67 -14.74 12.64
N ASN A 291 13.56 -15.96 13.18
CA ASN A 291 12.45 -16.87 12.92
C ASN A 291 11.61 -17.24 14.15
N LYS A 292 11.93 -16.72 15.33
CA LYS A 292 11.17 -16.96 16.55
C LYS A 292 10.07 -15.91 16.76
N PHE A 293 10.37 -14.68 16.42
CA PHE A 293 9.48 -13.52 16.40
C PHE A 293 9.71 -12.74 15.08
N LEU A 294 9.15 -11.56 14.89
CA LEU A 294 9.17 -10.77 13.66
C LEU A 294 8.51 -11.51 12.48
N ARG A 295 7.36 -12.10 12.74
CA ARG A 295 6.57 -12.88 11.78
C ARG A 295 5.42 -12.02 11.27
N GLY A 296 5.71 -11.18 10.28
CA GLY A 296 4.71 -10.35 9.62
C GLY A 296 3.88 -11.13 8.60
N LEU A 297 2.66 -10.67 8.33
CA LEU A 297 1.80 -11.24 7.32
C LEU A 297 1.33 -10.16 6.34
N MET A 298 0.11 -9.68 6.48
CA MET A 298 -0.49 -8.74 5.53
C MET A 298 -0.24 -7.28 5.91
N SER A 299 -0.02 -7.00 7.20
CA SER A 299 0.31 -5.66 7.66
C SER A 299 1.71 -5.26 7.23
N GLN A 300 1.83 -4.06 6.70
CA GLN A 300 3.09 -3.56 6.20
C GLN A 300 3.96 -3.02 7.33
N PRO A 301 5.26 -3.34 7.38
CA PRO A 301 6.15 -2.76 8.37
C PRO A 301 6.33 -1.27 8.13
N LEU A 302 6.43 -0.50 9.22
CA LEU A 302 6.87 0.88 9.19
C LEU A 302 8.30 0.99 9.71
N TYR A 303 9.05 1.94 9.16
CA TYR A 303 10.40 2.24 9.61
C TYR A 303 10.52 3.70 10.06
N ARG A 304 11.26 3.93 11.15
CA ARG A 304 11.70 5.26 11.56
C ARG A 304 12.95 5.20 12.43
N GLU A 305 13.98 5.97 12.06
CA GLU A 305 15.17 6.21 12.87
C GLU A 305 15.80 4.92 13.44
N GLY A 306 16.12 3.96 12.58
CA GLY A 306 16.74 2.69 12.95
C GLY A 306 15.79 1.63 13.52
N HIS A 307 14.50 1.94 13.67
CA HIS A 307 13.50 1.04 14.25
C HIS A 307 12.43 0.66 13.25
N VAL A 308 12.01 -0.60 13.33
CA VAL A 308 10.92 -1.16 12.53
C VAL A 308 9.76 -1.52 13.45
N TYR A 309 8.55 -1.19 13.01
CA TYR A 309 7.30 -1.51 13.69
C TYR A 309 6.51 -2.47 12.81
N LEU A 310 6.35 -3.70 13.27
CA LEU A 310 5.77 -4.81 12.53
C LEU A 310 4.63 -5.43 13.33
N LEU A 311 3.48 -5.64 12.73
CA LEU A 311 2.44 -6.45 13.34
C LEU A 311 2.83 -7.93 13.25
N ASP A 312 3.35 -8.46 14.35
CA ASP A 312 3.73 -9.87 14.50
C ASP A 312 2.50 -10.73 14.75
N LYS A 313 2.44 -11.89 14.15
CA LYS A 313 1.28 -12.80 14.27
C LYS A 313 1.00 -13.31 15.69
N GLN A 314 2.00 -13.30 16.56
CA GLN A 314 1.93 -13.89 17.89
C GLN A 314 1.95 -12.84 19.01
N TYR A 315 2.66 -11.74 18.81
CA TYR A 315 2.96 -10.77 19.85
C TYR A 315 2.23 -9.44 19.66
N GLY A 316 1.52 -9.25 18.55
CA GLY A 316 0.91 -7.97 18.22
C GLY A 316 1.92 -7.01 17.58
N LEU A 317 1.69 -5.70 17.73
CA LEU A 317 2.62 -4.71 17.18
C LEU A 317 3.95 -4.76 17.93
N THR A 318 5.00 -5.04 17.19
CA THR A 318 6.35 -5.27 17.73
C THR A 318 7.33 -4.24 17.19
N CYS A 319 8.13 -3.64 18.06
CA CYS A 319 9.24 -2.77 17.69
C CYS A 319 10.57 -3.51 17.80
N PHE A 320 11.44 -3.35 16.81
CA PHE A 320 12.79 -3.91 16.81
C PHE A 320 13.79 -3.01 16.09
N GLN A 321 15.07 -3.18 16.40
CA GLN A 321 16.16 -2.48 15.72
C GLN A 321 16.42 -3.12 14.35
N LEU A 322 16.44 -2.34 13.28
CA LEU A 322 16.67 -2.83 11.92
C LEU A 322 18.03 -3.49 11.75
N GLN A 323 19.10 -2.93 12.33
CA GLN A 323 20.47 -3.41 12.14
C GLN A 323 20.75 -4.75 12.82
N THR A 324 20.03 -5.10 13.90
CA THR A 324 20.36 -6.23 14.77
C THR A 324 19.23 -7.22 14.99
N SER A 325 18.02 -6.98 14.47
CA SER A 325 16.78 -7.68 14.78
C SER A 325 16.38 -7.67 16.26
N LYS A 326 17.08 -6.92 17.12
CA LYS A 326 16.81 -6.89 18.56
C LYS A 326 15.41 -6.32 18.82
N LYS A 327 14.50 -7.16 19.34
CA LYS A 327 13.18 -6.75 19.82
C LYS A 327 13.33 -5.82 21.03
N LEU A 328 12.62 -4.71 21.03
CA LEU A 328 12.56 -3.75 22.12
C LEU A 328 11.31 -3.95 22.96
N TRP A 329 10.16 -4.04 22.31
CA TRP A 329 8.86 -4.24 22.97
C TRP A 329 7.84 -4.86 22.00
N ASP A 330 6.73 -5.31 22.52
CA ASP A 330 5.46 -5.56 21.82
C ASP A 330 4.30 -4.91 22.58
N ASP A 331 3.16 -4.73 21.89
CA ASP A 331 1.98 -4.05 22.44
C ASP A 331 1.00 -4.96 23.17
N ASP A 332 1.31 -6.24 23.33
CA ASP A 332 0.40 -7.28 23.88
C ASP A 332 -1.00 -7.23 23.24
N HIS A 333 -1.07 -7.05 21.93
CA HIS A 333 -2.32 -7.00 21.14
C HIS A 333 -3.26 -5.83 21.45
N GLN A 334 -2.73 -4.68 21.85
CA GLN A 334 -3.57 -3.49 22.08
C GLN A 334 -4.08 -2.90 20.74
N LEU A 335 -3.25 -2.91 19.69
CA LEU A 335 -3.64 -2.38 18.36
C LEU A 335 -4.72 -3.26 17.70
N THR A 336 -4.56 -4.57 17.79
CA THR A 336 -5.48 -5.54 17.17
C THR A 336 -5.81 -6.66 18.17
N PRO A 337 -7.05 -7.18 18.18
CA PRO A 337 -7.36 -8.37 18.98
C PRO A 337 -6.47 -9.56 18.60
N ARG A 338 -6.25 -10.46 19.54
CA ARG A 338 -5.61 -11.75 19.29
C ARG A 338 -6.44 -12.54 18.27
N GLY A 339 -5.81 -13.09 17.29
CA GLY A 339 -6.48 -13.84 16.24
C GLY A 339 -5.50 -14.67 15.40
N ARG A 340 -6.06 -15.48 14.49
CA ARG A 340 -5.24 -16.28 13.58
C ARG A 340 -4.44 -15.39 12.62
N ASN A 341 -5.06 -14.33 12.12
CA ASN A 341 -4.48 -13.41 11.16
C ASN A 341 -4.78 -11.97 11.59
N PRO A 342 -4.10 -11.43 12.61
CA PRO A 342 -4.28 -10.04 12.99
C PRO A 342 -3.91 -9.12 11.85
N GLN A 343 -4.69 -8.08 11.61
CA GLN A 343 -4.48 -7.14 10.52
C GLN A 343 -4.66 -5.70 10.98
N ALA A 344 -3.72 -4.85 10.59
CA ALA A 344 -3.83 -3.41 10.68
C ALA A 344 -3.04 -2.75 9.56
N SER A 345 -3.57 -1.68 9.02
CA SER A 345 -2.86 -0.74 8.15
C SER A 345 -2.30 0.37 9.02
N LEU A 346 -0.99 0.58 9.00
CA LEU A 346 -0.31 1.63 9.76
C LEU A 346 0.28 2.66 8.81
N VAL A 347 0.14 3.95 9.16
CA VAL A 347 0.64 5.08 8.37
C VAL A 347 1.23 6.14 9.29
N TRP A 348 2.46 6.57 9.02
CA TRP A 348 3.06 7.72 9.69
C TRP A 348 2.33 9.02 9.35
N LEU A 349 2.06 9.86 10.35
CA LEU A 349 1.56 11.22 10.19
C LEU A 349 2.75 12.19 10.16
N GLY A 350 3.23 12.48 8.94
CA GLY A 350 4.41 13.32 8.75
C GLY A 350 5.70 12.69 9.30
N ASP A 351 6.60 13.54 9.80
CA ASP A 351 7.95 13.14 10.20
C ASP A 351 8.08 12.82 11.70
N GLY A 352 7.00 12.99 12.48
CA GLY A 352 6.98 12.71 13.92
C GLY A 352 6.74 11.23 14.26
N ASP A 353 6.48 10.96 15.54
CA ASP A 353 6.21 9.63 16.09
C ASP A 353 4.71 9.23 16.05
N ARG A 354 3.86 10.09 15.49
CA ARG A 354 2.42 9.82 15.40
C ARG A 354 2.09 8.93 14.22
N VAL A 355 1.17 8.01 14.44
CA VAL A 355 0.60 7.12 13.42
C VAL A 355 -0.91 7.18 13.44
N ILE A 356 -1.49 6.88 12.29
CA ILE A 356 -2.89 6.50 12.14
C ILE A 356 -2.95 5.05 11.67
N ALA A 357 -3.82 4.27 12.27
CA ALA A 357 -3.99 2.87 11.92
C ALA A 357 -5.47 2.53 11.72
N LEU A 358 -5.76 1.69 10.74
CA LEU A 358 -7.06 1.02 10.61
C LEU A 358 -6.86 -0.47 10.87
N ASN A 359 -7.51 -1.00 11.92
CA ASN A 359 -7.41 -2.42 12.27
C ASN A 359 -8.50 -3.27 11.61
N SER A 360 -8.44 -4.59 11.81
CA SER A 360 -9.38 -5.54 11.22
C SER A 360 -10.82 -5.41 11.71
N GLU A 361 -11.04 -4.76 12.85
CA GLU A 361 -12.39 -4.51 13.40
C GLU A 361 -13.03 -3.23 12.81
N GLY A 362 -12.27 -2.48 12.00
CA GLY A 362 -12.72 -1.22 11.43
C GLY A 362 -12.52 -0.01 12.34
N ASP A 363 -11.67 -0.15 13.36
CA ASP A 363 -11.30 0.95 14.23
C ASP A 363 -10.18 1.77 13.63
N LEU A 364 -10.40 3.07 13.55
CA LEU A 364 -9.40 4.07 13.21
C LEU A 364 -8.74 4.58 14.49
N ILE A 365 -7.44 4.36 14.59
CA ILE A 365 -6.67 4.56 15.82
C ILE A 365 -5.61 5.63 15.59
N LEU A 366 -5.54 6.61 16.48
CA LEU A 366 -4.39 7.50 16.61
C LEU A 366 -3.47 6.97 17.71
N ALA A 367 -2.19 6.90 17.42
CA ALA A 367 -1.20 6.46 18.39
C ALA A 367 0.15 7.15 18.17
N ARG A 368 1.06 7.00 19.14
CA ARG A 368 2.47 7.30 19.02
C ARG A 368 3.26 6.00 19.05
N LEU A 369 4.21 5.87 18.13
CA LEU A 369 5.16 4.77 18.07
C LEU A 369 6.58 5.31 18.21
N ASN A 370 7.29 4.80 19.21
CA ASN A 370 8.70 5.12 19.41
C ASN A 370 9.42 3.92 20.04
N PRO A 371 10.75 3.94 20.21
CA PRO A 371 11.50 2.82 20.78
C PRO A 371 11.14 2.46 22.22
N THR A 372 10.36 3.30 22.93
CA THR A 372 9.93 3.05 24.32
C THR A 372 8.55 2.41 24.45
N GLY A 373 7.71 2.47 23.41
CA GLY A 373 6.41 1.83 23.45
C GLY A 373 5.40 2.26 22.39
N TYR A 374 4.25 1.61 22.43
CA TYR A 374 3.01 1.96 21.76
C TYR A 374 2.13 2.76 22.73
N HIS A 375 1.66 3.93 22.29
CA HIS A 375 0.84 4.80 23.11
C HIS A 375 -0.41 5.21 22.33
N GLU A 376 -1.52 4.50 22.54
CA GLU A 376 -2.79 4.84 21.94
C GLU A 376 -3.29 6.19 22.47
N GLN A 377 -3.65 7.08 21.55
CA GLN A 377 -4.20 8.39 21.87
C GLN A 377 -5.73 8.40 21.81
N SER A 378 -6.28 7.73 20.78
CA SER A 378 -7.72 7.70 20.56
C SER A 378 -8.10 6.60 19.56
N ARG A 379 -9.33 6.06 19.71
CA ARG A 379 -9.92 5.04 18.84
C ARG A 379 -11.35 5.39 18.51
N ALA A 380 -11.76 5.19 17.25
CA ALA A 380 -13.14 5.32 16.81
C ALA A 380 -13.44 4.28 15.74
N ASN A 381 -14.55 3.55 15.84
CA ASN A 381 -14.98 2.66 14.78
C ASN A 381 -15.55 3.49 13.61
N ILE A 382 -15.08 3.25 12.38
CA ILE A 382 -15.51 3.98 11.19
C ILE A 382 -16.18 3.10 10.13
N ILE A 383 -15.97 1.78 10.21
CA ILE A 383 -16.51 0.82 9.24
C ILE A 383 -16.60 -0.56 9.92
N GLY A 384 -17.37 -1.48 9.35
CA GLY A 384 -17.36 -2.88 9.78
C GLY A 384 -16.01 -3.58 9.48
N PRO A 385 -15.87 -4.86 9.89
CA PRO A 385 -14.61 -5.60 9.75
C PRO A 385 -14.02 -5.51 8.35
N THR A 386 -12.70 -5.29 8.26
CA THR A 386 -11.98 -5.14 6.99
C THR A 386 -10.51 -5.56 7.07
N TRP A 387 -9.99 -6.08 5.95
CA TRP A 387 -8.56 -6.27 5.72
C TRP A 387 -8.02 -5.36 4.60
N ALA A 388 -8.91 -4.59 3.97
CA ALA A 388 -8.52 -3.66 2.92
C ALA A 388 -7.78 -2.45 3.52
N HIS A 389 -6.70 -2.03 2.87
CA HIS A 389 -5.96 -0.85 3.28
C HIS A 389 -6.71 0.43 2.87
N PRO A 390 -6.83 1.40 3.78
CA PRO A 390 -7.47 2.68 3.48
C PRO A 390 -6.54 3.60 2.67
N ALA A 391 -7.12 4.68 2.14
CA ALA A 391 -6.40 5.81 1.58
C ALA A 391 -6.60 7.05 2.47
N TYR A 392 -5.59 7.91 2.51
CA TYR A 392 -5.62 9.18 3.22
C TYR A 392 -5.36 10.30 2.23
N ALA A 393 -6.30 11.22 2.07
CA ALA A 393 -6.16 12.35 1.16
C ALA A 393 -6.97 13.57 1.64
N GLY A 394 -6.43 14.75 1.43
CA GLY A 394 -7.02 15.96 1.98
C GLY A 394 -7.02 15.91 3.52
N SER A 395 -8.19 15.99 4.12
CA SER A 395 -8.42 15.81 5.56
C SER A 395 -9.32 14.61 5.84
N ARG A 396 -9.24 13.56 5.02
CA ARG A 396 -10.20 12.44 5.03
C ARG A 396 -9.48 11.10 4.96
N VAL A 397 -10.14 10.07 5.49
CA VAL A 397 -9.83 8.67 5.24
C VAL A 397 -10.93 8.03 4.40
N TYR A 398 -10.52 7.20 3.45
CA TYR A 398 -11.41 6.40 2.61
C TYR A 398 -11.13 4.93 2.90
N ALA A 399 -12.12 4.24 3.45
CA ALA A 399 -12.01 2.84 3.86
C ALA A 399 -13.13 2.01 3.25
N ARG A 400 -12.84 0.74 3.01
CA ARG A 400 -13.82 -0.20 2.46
C ARG A 400 -13.86 -1.50 3.25
N ASN A 401 -15.00 -2.19 3.20
CA ASN A 401 -15.12 -3.60 3.52
C ASN A 401 -15.82 -4.36 2.36
N ASP A 402 -16.42 -5.52 2.62
CA ASP A 402 -17.06 -6.33 1.58
C ASP A 402 -18.40 -5.77 1.07
N THR A 403 -18.94 -4.73 1.69
CA THR A 403 -20.29 -4.21 1.38
C THR A 403 -20.34 -2.72 1.16
N GLU A 404 -19.40 -1.96 1.66
CA GLU A 404 -19.42 -0.49 1.61
C GLU A 404 -18.04 0.15 1.46
N LEU A 405 -18.02 1.32 0.85
CA LEU A 405 -16.92 2.29 0.86
C LEU A 405 -17.39 3.52 1.61
N VAL A 406 -16.57 4.01 2.54
CA VAL A 406 -16.87 5.18 3.37
C VAL A 406 -15.82 6.26 3.20
N CYS A 407 -16.25 7.51 3.30
CA CYS A 407 -15.38 8.68 3.42
C CYS A 407 -15.61 9.32 4.80
N VAL A 408 -14.57 9.40 5.60
CA VAL A 408 -14.66 9.92 6.97
C VAL A 408 -13.74 11.12 7.12
N PRO A 409 -14.27 12.29 7.56
CA PRO A 409 -13.46 13.45 7.85
C PRO A 409 -12.62 13.22 9.12
N LEU A 410 -11.36 13.60 9.07
CA LEU A 410 -10.40 13.50 10.19
C LEU A 410 -10.28 14.79 10.99
N LEU A 411 -10.84 15.86 10.46
CA LEU A 411 -10.94 17.18 11.10
C LEU A 411 -12.40 17.57 11.24
N PRO A 412 -12.77 18.35 12.27
CA PRO A 412 -14.09 18.95 12.33
C PRO A 412 -14.36 19.75 11.04
N GLU A 413 -15.55 19.60 10.47
CA GLU A 413 -15.95 20.45 9.35
C GLU A 413 -16.00 21.93 9.82
N ASP A 414 -15.40 22.82 9.04
CA ASP A 414 -15.56 24.25 9.28
C ASP A 414 -17.05 24.60 9.03
N PRO A 415 -17.79 25.11 10.04
CA PRO A 415 -19.19 25.47 9.87
C PRO A 415 -19.45 26.47 8.72
N LYS A 416 -18.40 27.17 8.27
CA LYS A 416 -18.46 28.14 7.18
C LYS A 416 -18.37 27.53 5.77
N SER A 417 -17.96 26.28 5.63
CA SER A 417 -17.84 25.63 4.31
C SER A 417 -19.19 25.23 3.69
N LYS A 418 -20.27 25.19 4.49
CA LYS A 418 -21.65 24.88 4.03
C LYS A 418 -22.44 26.10 3.55
N ALA A 419 -21.85 27.30 3.56
CA ALA A 419 -22.55 28.56 3.25
C ALA A 419 -22.01 29.19 1.94
N SER A 420 -21.89 28.42 0.86
CA SER A 420 -21.80 28.99 -0.49
C SER A 420 -22.86 28.33 -1.36
N PRO A 421 -23.84 29.07 -1.86
CA PRO A 421 -24.92 28.57 -2.70
C PRO A 421 -24.42 28.16 -4.09
#